data_3bc78d82f74de453ea00e3ae38472356
#
_entry.id   3bc78d82f74de453ea00e3ae38472356
#
_cell.length_a   1.000
_cell.length_b   1.000
_cell.length_c   1.000
_cell.angle_alpha   90.00
_cell.angle_beta   90.00
_cell.angle_gamma   90.00
#
_symmetry.space_group_name_H-M   'P 1'
#
loop_
_entity.id
_entity.type
_entity.pdbx_description
1 polymer ?
#
loop_
_entity_poly.entity_id
_entity_poly.type
_entity_poly.pdbx_seq_one_letter_code
_entity_poly.pdbx_strand_id
1 'polypeptide(L)'
;SITLSHQPYSHALPSYIGEEEGIFEENGLNTEILWFSSGNTQNEALGANEWDAGACGTPPAIAAGIAYNAKIVGFSVDDTVSVDYWVRADSDIAAISGEVEGYPDILGNADTWKGKTILCPTQTSAHYMLIATLSAMGLTQNDVSIVHMDVPSAYTAFKAGQGDIVALWDPQSYQAEEEGWVKASSGEASGETMPTVLVASEQAI
;
A
#
# COMPACT_ATOMS: atom_id res chain seq x y z
N SER A 1 -17.96 -5.41 22.94
CA SER A 1 -17.58 -4.41 21.94
C SER A 1 -16.32 -4.91 21.23
N ILE A 2 -16.23 -4.71 19.95
CA ILE A 2 -15.06 -5.05 19.12
C ILE A 2 -14.59 -3.75 18.45
N THR A 3 -13.33 -3.43 18.63
CA THR A 3 -12.70 -2.30 17.95
C THR A 3 -12.04 -2.79 16.67
N LEU A 4 -12.52 -2.31 15.52
CA LEU A 4 -12.01 -2.64 14.21
C LEU A 4 -10.95 -1.61 13.79
N SER A 5 -9.92 -2.05 13.09
CA SER A 5 -8.86 -1.17 12.58
C SER A 5 -8.74 -1.27 11.07
N HIS A 6 -8.75 -0.12 10.39
CA HIS A 6 -8.66 -0.04 8.95
C HIS A 6 -7.88 1.18 8.48
N GLN A 7 -7.45 1.13 7.22
CA GLN A 7 -7.05 2.31 6.45
C GLN A 7 -8.18 2.62 5.44
N PRO A 8 -8.31 3.86 4.96
CA PRO A 8 -9.39 4.27 4.04
C PRO A 8 -9.14 3.77 2.59
N TYR A 9 -9.00 2.45 2.44
CA TYR A 9 -8.74 1.74 1.18
C TYR A 9 -9.76 0.62 0.97
N SER A 10 -9.70 -0.05 -0.17
CA SER A 10 -10.66 -1.07 -0.62
C SER A 10 -10.93 -2.18 0.41
N HIS A 11 -9.91 -2.62 1.13
CA HIS A 11 -10.04 -3.67 2.14
C HIS A 11 -10.88 -3.29 3.37
N ALA A 12 -11.13 -1.99 3.59
CA ALA A 12 -11.98 -1.53 4.70
C ALA A 12 -13.48 -1.53 4.34
N LEU A 13 -13.80 -1.57 3.06
CA LEU A 13 -15.16 -1.39 2.57
C LEU A 13 -16.17 -2.36 3.18
N PRO A 14 -15.90 -3.67 3.34
CA PRO A 14 -16.83 -4.59 3.96
C PRO A 14 -17.19 -4.21 5.41
N SER A 15 -16.20 -3.80 6.21
CA SER A 15 -16.42 -3.40 7.61
C SER A 15 -17.16 -2.06 7.69
N TYR A 16 -16.81 -1.11 6.83
CA TYR A 16 -17.49 0.18 6.74
C TYR A 16 -18.98 0.02 6.39
N ILE A 17 -19.29 -0.79 5.37
CA ILE A 17 -20.69 -1.10 5.02
C ILE A 17 -21.39 -1.84 6.14
N GLY A 18 -20.70 -2.79 6.79
CA GLY A 18 -21.26 -3.53 7.92
C GLY A 18 -21.67 -2.66 9.08
N GLU A 19 -20.95 -1.57 9.34
CA GLU A 19 -21.26 -0.59 10.37
C GLU A 19 -22.39 0.36 9.92
N GLU A 20 -22.26 0.99 8.75
CA GLU A 20 -23.22 1.95 8.21
C GLU A 20 -24.63 1.36 7.99
N GLU A 21 -24.70 0.10 7.55
CA GLU A 21 -25.97 -0.61 7.32
C GLU A 21 -26.49 -1.34 8.57
N GLY A 22 -25.81 -1.23 9.72
CA GLY A 22 -26.23 -1.85 10.97
C GLY A 22 -26.08 -3.38 11.02
N ILE A 23 -25.38 -4.00 10.06
CA ILE A 23 -25.26 -5.45 9.95
C ILE A 23 -24.57 -6.05 11.20
N PHE A 24 -23.60 -5.36 11.76
CA PHE A 24 -22.93 -5.81 12.99
C PHE A 24 -23.89 -5.79 14.17
N GLU A 25 -24.67 -4.73 14.35
CA GLU A 25 -25.66 -4.59 15.43
C GLU A 25 -26.76 -5.66 15.31
N GLU A 26 -27.28 -5.89 14.11
CA GLU A 26 -28.28 -6.96 13.83
C GLU A 26 -27.78 -8.34 14.22
N ASN A 27 -26.46 -8.57 14.18
CA ASN A 27 -25.82 -9.81 14.59
C ASN A 27 -25.30 -9.79 16.04
N GLY A 28 -25.69 -8.78 16.83
CA GLY A 28 -25.33 -8.67 18.25
C GLY A 28 -23.90 -8.19 18.51
N LEU A 29 -23.24 -7.63 17.51
CA LEU A 29 -21.90 -7.05 17.64
C LEU A 29 -21.99 -5.56 17.79
N ASN A 30 -21.35 -5.00 18.81
CA ASN A 30 -21.13 -3.56 18.95
C ASN A 30 -19.71 -3.25 18.49
N THR A 31 -19.59 -2.55 17.38
CA THR A 31 -18.32 -2.26 16.71
C THR A 31 -17.99 -0.76 16.73
N GLU A 32 -16.72 -0.45 16.64
CA GLU A 32 -16.15 0.87 16.40
C GLU A 32 -14.99 0.73 15.43
N ILE A 33 -14.91 1.58 14.40
CA ILE A 33 -13.80 1.58 13.44
C ILE A 33 -12.80 2.68 13.77
N LEU A 34 -11.54 2.30 14.01
CA LEU A 34 -10.42 3.21 14.09
C LEU A 34 -9.71 3.28 12.73
N TRP A 35 -9.45 4.49 12.27
CA TRP A 35 -8.85 4.77 10.97
C TRP A 35 -7.38 5.15 11.09
N PHE A 36 -6.55 4.51 10.30
CA PHE A 36 -5.09 4.71 10.25
C PHE A 36 -4.65 5.11 8.84
N SER A 37 -3.54 5.83 8.73
CA SER A 37 -2.98 6.24 7.43
C SER A 37 -2.26 5.09 6.69
N SER A 38 -1.81 4.06 7.43
CA SER A 38 -1.07 2.92 6.88
C SER A 38 -1.12 1.71 7.81
N GLY A 39 -0.76 0.53 7.29
CA GLY A 39 -0.61 -0.67 8.11
C GLY A 39 0.49 -0.56 9.17
N ASN A 40 1.48 0.30 8.98
CA ASN A 40 2.51 0.55 10.00
C ASN A 40 1.92 1.27 11.22
N THR A 41 1.17 2.36 11.00
CA THR A 41 0.52 3.10 12.09
C THR A 41 -0.54 2.25 12.80
N GLN A 42 -1.25 1.38 12.05
CA GLN A 42 -2.15 0.38 12.61
C GLN A 42 -1.43 -0.59 13.56
N ASN A 43 -0.24 -1.06 13.20
CA ASN A 43 0.57 -1.94 14.04
C ASN A 43 1.07 -1.25 15.33
N GLU A 44 1.41 0.03 15.26
CA GLU A 44 1.79 0.82 16.44
C GLU A 44 0.64 0.87 17.47
N ALA A 45 -0.58 1.10 17.00
CA ALA A 45 -1.79 1.07 17.82
C ALA A 45 -2.12 -0.33 18.37
N LEU A 46 -1.83 -1.41 17.61
CA LEU A 46 -1.94 -2.77 18.11
C LEU A 46 -1.00 -3.01 19.31
N GLY A 47 0.21 -2.50 19.25
CA GLY A 47 1.16 -2.56 20.37
C GLY A 47 0.68 -1.85 21.64
N ALA A 48 -0.23 -0.88 21.48
CA ALA A 48 -0.91 -0.20 22.58
C ALA A 48 -2.26 -0.86 22.98
N ASN A 49 -2.65 -1.97 22.34
CA ASN A 49 -3.93 -2.68 22.52
C ASN A 49 -5.15 -1.78 22.20
N GLU A 50 -5.06 -0.96 21.18
CA GLU A 50 -6.14 -0.02 20.82
C GLU A 50 -7.22 -0.65 19.92
N TRP A 51 -6.96 -1.82 19.30
CA TRP A 51 -7.91 -2.50 18.44
C TRP A 51 -7.86 -4.02 18.56
N ASP A 52 -8.96 -4.68 18.19
CA ASP A 52 -9.16 -6.11 18.31
C ASP A 52 -8.93 -6.86 16.99
N ALA A 53 -9.52 -6.37 15.90
CA ALA A 53 -9.43 -6.98 14.58
C ALA A 53 -9.38 -5.90 13.48
N GLY A 54 -8.94 -6.27 12.28
CA GLY A 54 -8.88 -5.34 11.17
C GLY A 54 -8.38 -5.98 9.90
N ALA A 55 -8.13 -5.16 8.87
CA ALA A 55 -7.52 -5.62 7.65
C ALA A 55 -6.29 -4.77 7.31
N CYS A 56 -5.29 -5.39 6.73
CA CYS A 56 -4.11 -4.71 6.20
C CYS A 56 -3.41 -5.55 5.14
N GLY A 57 -2.45 -4.97 4.43
CA GLY A 57 -1.59 -5.70 3.51
C GLY A 57 -0.75 -6.77 4.22
N THR A 58 -0.32 -7.78 3.49
CA THR A 58 0.46 -8.90 4.02
C THR A 58 1.75 -8.49 4.75
N PRO A 59 2.57 -7.52 4.28
CA PRO A 59 3.78 -7.12 5.00
C PRO A 59 3.51 -6.57 6.41
N PRO A 60 2.59 -5.63 6.65
CA PRO A 60 2.24 -5.21 7.99
C PRO A 60 1.59 -6.33 8.82
N ALA A 61 0.81 -7.25 8.22
CA ALA A 61 0.25 -8.39 8.92
C ALA A 61 1.32 -9.34 9.47
N ILE A 62 2.36 -9.62 8.66
CA ILE A 62 3.51 -10.42 9.09
C ILE A 62 4.26 -9.71 10.23
N ALA A 63 4.49 -8.41 10.11
CA ALA A 63 5.14 -7.61 11.14
C ALA A 63 4.33 -7.63 12.45
N ALA A 64 3.00 -7.51 12.40
CA ALA A 64 2.12 -7.63 13.55
C ALA A 64 2.18 -9.02 14.20
N GLY A 65 2.25 -10.08 13.39
CA GLY A 65 2.41 -11.45 13.86
C GLY A 65 3.73 -11.65 14.62
N ILE A 66 4.82 -11.10 14.11
CA ILE A 66 6.15 -11.21 14.72
C ILE A 66 6.25 -10.37 16.01
N ALA A 67 5.79 -9.12 15.98
CA ALA A 67 5.98 -8.18 17.07
C ALA A 67 4.94 -8.33 18.20
N TYR A 68 3.70 -8.67 17.86
CA TYR A 68 2.55 -8.61 18.77
C TYR A 68 1.71 -9.90 18.82
N ASN A 69 2.20 -11.00 18.25
CA ASN A 69 1.47 -12.27 18.19
C ASN A 69 0.11 -12.22 17.46
N ALA A 70 -0.14 -11.20 16.66
CA ALA A 70 -1.37 -11.10 15.88
C ALA A 70 -1.54 -12.30 14.95
N LYS A 71 -2.78 -12.68 14.68
CA LYS A 71 -3.11 -13.84 13.85
C LYS A 71 -3.79 -13.39 12.56
N ILE A 72 -3.37 -13.95 11.45
CA ILE A 72 -4.11 -13.86 10.19
C ILE A 72 -5.29 -14.82 10.30
N VAL A 73 -6.50 -14.28 10.24
CA VAL A 73 -7.75 -15.05 10.44
C VAL A 73 -8.55 -15.19 9.14
N GLY A 74 -8.18 -14.48 8.09
CA GLY A 74 -8.85 -14.59 6.80
C GLY A 74 -8.18 -13.77 5.70
N PHE A 75 -8.68 -13.95 4.48
CA PHE A 75 -8.36 -13.14 3.31
C PHE A 75 -9.37 -12.00 3.21
N SER A 76 -8.93 -10.83 2.78
CA SER A 76 -9.79 -9.67 2.53
C SER A 76 -9.96 -9.42 1.03
N VAL A 77 -9.00 -8.75 0.40
CA VAL A 77 -9.01 -8.46 -1.04
C VAL A 77 -7.63 -8.68 -1.65
N ASP A 78 -7.56 -8.79 -2.96
CA ASP A 78 -6.29 -8.77 -3.69
C ASP A 78 -5.93 -7.32 -4.04
N ASP A 79 -4.84 -6.83 -3.46
CA ASP A 79 -4.36 -5.45 -3.59
C ASP A 79 -3.31 -5.30 -4.71
N THR A 80 -3.05 -6.36 -5.45
CA THR A 80 -2.02 -6.42 -6.50
C THR A 80 -2.18 -5.32 -7.53
N VAL A 81 -3.42 -5.05 -7.95
CA VAL A 81 -3.74 -4.07 -8.98
C VAL A 81 -3.92 -2.64 -8.47
N SER A 82 -3.94 -2.44 -7.14
CA SER A 82 -4.20 -1.13 -6.52
C SER A 82 -2.95 -0.41 -6.00
N VAL A 83 -1.78 -1.01 -6.18
CA VAL A 83 -0.48 -0.40 -5.81
C VAL A 83 0.23 0.05 -7.07
N ASP A 84 0.33 1.35 -7.25
CA ASP A 84 0.88 1.99 -8.45
C ASP A 84 2.05 2.91 -8.15
N TYR A 85 2.98 3.02 -9.11
CA TYR A 85 4.09 3.96 -9.08
C TYR A 85 3.94 4.94 -10.23
N TRP A 86 3.87 6.22 -9.90
CA TRP A 86 3.57 7.29 -10.83
C TRP A 86 4.78 8.20 -11.02
N VAL A 87 4.96 8.65 -12.27
CA VAL A 87 5.96 9.64 -12.67
C VAL A 87 5.27 10.80 -13.41
N ARG A 88 5.93 11.94 -13.49
CA ARG A 88 5.43 13.05 -14.33
C ARG A 88 5.57 12.70 -15.81
N ALA A 89 4.70 13.24 -16.65
CA ALA A 89 4.64 12.91 -18.07
C ALA A 89 5.94 13.28 -18.84
N ASP A 90 6.70 14.23 -18.34
CA ASP A 90 8.00 14.66 -18.89
C ASP A 90 9.20 13.90 -18.30
N SER A 91 8.97 12.89 -17.47
CA SER A 91 10.02 12.05 -16.90
C SER A 91 10.71 11.20 -17.96
N ASP A 92 12.01 11.01 -17.81
CA ASP A 92 12.81 10.08 -18.62
C ASP A 92 12.32 8.62 -18.50
N ILE A 93 11.74 8.26 -17.35
CA ILE A 93 11.09 6.97 -17.15
C ILE A 93 9.87 6.81 -18.07
N ALA A 94 9.02 7.84 -18.18
CA ALA A 94 7.81 7.79 -18.99
C ALA A 94 8.11 7.65 -20.50
N ALA A 95 9.30 8.06 -20.94
CA ALA A 95 9.70 8.03 -22.34
C ALA A 95 10.11 6.64 -22.86
N ILE A 96 10.28 5.66 -21.98
CA ILE A 96 10.83 4.34 -22.31
C ILE A 96 9.81 3.27 -21.91
N SER A 97 9.52 2.32 -22.83
CA SER A 97 8.62 1.19 -22.58
C SER A 97 9.18 -0.10 -23.18
N GLY A 98 8.88 -1.23 -22.52
CA GLY A 98 9.22 -2.57 -23.01
C GLY A 98 10.71 -2.94 -22.96
N GLU A 99 11.54 -2.20 -22.22
CA GLU A 99 12.97 -2.47 -22.09
C GLU A 99 13.33 -3.37 -20.90
N VAL A 100 12.40 -3.61 -19.98
CA VAL A 100 12.62 -4.50 -18.83
C VAL A 100 12.29 -5.93 -19.25
N GLU A 101 13.29 -6.78 -19.38
CA GLU A 101 13.13 -8.17 -19.85
C GLU A 101 12.19 -8.97 -18.94
N GLY A 102 11.12 -9.54 -19.51
CA GLY A 102 10.09 -10.27 -18.77
C GLY A 102 9.02 -9.41 -18.10
N TYR A 103 9.16 -8.08 -18.10
CA TYR A 103 8.25 -7.13 -17.44
C TYR A 103 7.90 -5.95 -18.37
N PRO A 104 7.15 -6.19 -19.46
CA PRO A 104 6.92 -5.19 -20.51
C PRO A 104 6.12 -3.97 -20.04
N ASP A 105 5.38 -4.09 -18.94
CA ASP A 105 4.53 -3.03 -18.38
C ASP A 105 5.25 -2.14 -17.35
N ILE A 106 6.52 -2.42 -17.05
CA ILE A 106 7.38 -1.51 -16.29
C ILE A 106 7.99 -0.51 -17.28
N LEU A 107 7.74 0.78 -17.06
CA LEU A 107 8.35 1.86 -17.84
C LEU A 107 9.75 2.20 -17.33
N GLY A 108 10.56 2.75 -18.23
CA GLY A 108 11.96 3.03 -17.95
C GLY A 108 12.83 1.78 -18.05
N ASN A 109 14.00 1.89 -17.47
CA ASN A 109 14.99 0.82 -17.33
C ASN A 109 15.87 1.09 -16.10
N ALA A 110 16.85 0.22 -15.82
CA ALA A 110 17.74 0.37 -14.67
C ALA A 110 18.44 1.74 -14.62
N ASP A 111 18.87 2.28 -15.75
CA ASP A 111 19.61 3.56 -15.80
C ASP A 111 18.69 4.75 -15.46
N THR A 112 17.42 4.72 -15.90
CA THR A 112 16.47 5.80 -15.63
C THR A 112 15.90 5.77 -14.21
N TRP A 113 15.82 4.60 -13.58
CA TRP A 113 15.36 4.49 -12.18
C TRP A 113 16.47 4.75 -11.18
N LYS A 114 17.72 4.46 -11.51
CA LYS A 114 18.86 4.62 -10.62
C LYS A 114 19.04 6.07 -10.16
N GLY A 115 19.20 6.26 -8.86
CA GLY A 115 19.37 7.57 -8.23
C GLY A 115 18.10 8.38 -8.05
N LYS A 116 16.93 7.89 -8.51
CA LYS A 116 15.65 8.58 -8.35
C LYS A 116 15.22 8.65 -6.88
N THR A 117 14.51 9.72 -6.55
CA THR A 117 13.86 9.91 -5.26
C THR A 117 12.42 9.42 -5.34
N ILE A 118 12.08 8.44 -4.51
CA ILE A 118 10.78 7.76 -4.50
C ILE A 118 10.06 8.07 -3.21
N LEU A 119 8.89 8.71 -3.29
CA LEU A 119 8.01 8.97 -2.15
C LEU A 119 7.15 7.72 -1.93
N CYS A 120 7.37 7.00 -0.83
CA CYS A 120 6.76 5.71 -0.60
C CYS A 120 6.54 5.45 0.89
N PRO A 121 5.36 4.98 1.32
CA PRO A 121 5.16 4.52 2.70
C PRO A 121 5.95 3.23 2.92
N THR A 122 7.02 3.30 3.72
CA THR A 122 7.87 2.15 4.01
C THR A 122 7.18 1.14 4.94
N GLN A 123 7.62 -0.13 4.89
CA GLN A 123 7.05 -1.26 5.66
C GLN A 123 5.58 -1.57 5.32
N THR A 124 5.18 -1.28 4.09
CA THR A 124 3.83 -1.54 3.57
C THR A 124 3.89 -2.38 2.29
N SER A 125 2.71 -2.73 1.72
CA SER A 125 2.60 -3.36 0.40
C SER A 125 3.29 -2.54 -0.68
N ALA A 126 3.15 -1.21 -0.67
CA ALA A 126 3.81 -0.34 -1.64
C ALA A 126 5.34 -0.41 -1.56
N HIS A 127 5.91 -0.54 -0.36
CA HIS A 127 7.36 -0.71 -0.23
C HIS A 127 7.83 -2.08 -0.75
N TYR A 128 7.08 -3.14 -0.45
CA TYR A 128 7.40 -4.48 -0.93
C TYR A 128 7.38 -4.56 -2.46
N MET A 129 6.31 -4.09 -3.08
CA MET A 129 6.17 -4.10 -4.54
C MET A 129 7.16 -3.17 -5.26
N LEU A 130 7.57 -2.06 -4.60
CA LEU A 130 8.68 -1.24 -5.09
C LEU A 130 9.98 -2.03 -5.18
N ILE A 131 10.29 -2.82 -4.13
CA ILE A 131 11.47 -3.69 -4.14
C ILE A 131 11.39 -4.71 -5.27
N ALA A 132 10.21 -5.30 -5.52
CA ALA A 132 10.00 -6.20 -6.64
C ALA A 132 10.20 -5.51 -8.00
N THR A 133 9.62 -4.32 -8.19
CA THR A 133 9.84 -3.49 -9.40
C THR A 133 11.32 -3.19 -9.63
N LEU A 134 12.05 -2.78 -8.59
CA LEU A 134 13.49 -2.53 -8.68
C LEU A 134 14.26 -3.82 -9.01
N SER A 135 13.90 -4.94 -8.38
CA SER A 135 14.52 -6.25 -8.62
C SER A 135 14.31 -6.73 -10.06
N ALA A 136 13.16 -6.48 -10.68
CA ALA A 136 12.90 -6.79 -12.08
C ALA A 136 13.90 -6.11 -13.04
N MET A 137 14.44 -4.97 -12.63
CA MET A 137 15.49 -4.22 -13.36
C MET A 137 16.91 -4.51 -12.88
N GLY A 138 17.09 -5.46 -11.94
CA GLY A 138 18.39 -5.75 -11.34
C GLY A 138 18.90 -4.70 -10.36
N LEU A 139 17.99 -3.80 -9.90
CA LEU A 139 18.28 -2.78 -8.90
C LEU A 139 17.86 -3.24 -7.50
N THR A 140 18.38 -2.57 -6.51
CA THR A 140 18.04 -2.72 -5.09
C THR A 140 17.55 -1.38 -4.53
N GLN A 141 16.97 -1.40 -3.34
CA GLN A 141 16.60 -0.16 -2.64
C GLN A 141 17.80 0.76 -2.33
N ASN A 142 19.04 0.28 -2.41
CA ASN A 142 20.24 1.10 -2.23
C ASN A 142 20.62 1.88 -3.50
N ASP A 143 20.02 1.54 -4.65
CA ASP A 143 20.26 2.24 -5.91
C ASP A 143 19.34 3.44 -6.12
N VAL A 144 18.38 3.66 -5.21
CA VAL A 144 17.39 4.76 -5.22
C VAL A 144 17.35 5.47 -3.86
N SER A 145 16.68 6.60 -3.78
CA SER A 145 16.44 7.31 -2.52
C SER A 145 14.96 7.17 -2.12
N ILE A 146 14.65 6.26 -1.18
CA ILE A 146 13.28 6.09 -0.69
C ILE A 146 13.04 7.07 0.46
N VAL A 147 12.07 7.96 0.28
CA VAL A 147 11.61 8.89 1.30
C VAL A 147 10.31 8.38 1.87
N HIS A 148 10.33 8.01 3.16
CA HIS A 148 9.12 7.58 3.86
C HIS A 148 8.10 8.71 3.96
N MET A 149 6.90 8.46 3.48
CA MET A 149 5.79 9.42 3.51
C MET A 149 4.48 8.65 3.36
N ASP A 150 3.46 9.00 4.14
CA ASP A 150 2.11 8.44 3.94
C ASP A 150 1.53 8.92 2.60
N VAL A 151 0.56 8.19 2.05
CA VAL A 151 0.06 8.43 0.69
C VAL A 151 -0.53 9.82 0.50
N PRO A 152 -1.38 10.39 1.40
CA PRO A 152 -1.88 11.75 1.22
C PRO A 152 -0.79 12.81 1.19
N SER A 153 0.22 12.67 2.05
CA SER A 153 1.39 13.56 2.09
C SER A 153 2.28 13.38 0.85
N ALA A 154 2.52 12.12 0.44
CA ALA A 154 3.30 11.79 -0.75
C ALA A 154 2.67 12.35 -2.02
N TYR A 155 1.34 12.19 -2.19
CA TYR A 155 0.60 12.78 -3.30
C TYR A 155 0.75 14.31 -3.35
N THR A 156 0.55 14.98 -2.21
CA THR A 156 0.66 16.43 -2.11
C THR A 156 2.08 16.92 -2.41
N ALA A 157 3.09 16.24 -1.86
CA ALA A 157 4.50 16.56 -2.10
C ALA A 157 4.89 16.35 -3.58
N PHE A 158 4.44 15.25 -4.18
CA PHE A 158 4.72 14.95 -5.58
C PHE A 158 4.04 15.95 -6.52
N LYS A 159 2.80 16.36 -6.23
CA LYS A 159 2.09 17.44 -6.95
C LYS A 159 2.81 18.79 -6.84
N ALA A 160 3.48 19.04 -5.71
CA ALA A 160 4.31 20.24 -5.50
C ALA A 160 5.70 20.14 -6.15
N GLY A 161 6.00 19.09 -6.91
CA GLY A 161 7.26 18.91 -7.63
C GLY A 161 8.36 18.18 -6.84
N GLN A 162 8.06 17.63 -5.68
CA GLN A 162 9.03 16.85 -4.89
C GLN A 162 9.08 15.39 -5.34
N GLY A 163 10.24 14.76 -5.24
CA GLY A 163 10.47 13.39 -5.68
C GLY A 163 10.38 13.21 -7.19
N ASP A 164 10.81 12.07 -7.66
CA ASP A 164 10.78 11.68 -9.08
C ASP A 164 9.66 10.66 -9.34
N ILE A 165 9.37 9.83 -8.35
CA ILE A 165 8.38 8.76 -8.38
C ILE A 165 7.55 8.84 -7.10
N VAL A 166 6.26 8.55 -7.19
CA VAL A 166 5.37 8.43 -6.03
C VAL A 166 4.63 7.09 -6.05
N ALA A 167 4.59 6.43 -4.90
CA ALA A 167 3.79 5.22 -4.68
C ALA A 167 2.42 5.59 -4.13
N LEU A 168 1.37 5.12 -4.78
CA LEU A 168 -0.01 5.39 -4.40
C LEU A 168 -0.83 4.10 -4.37
N TRP A 169 -1.90 4.12 -3.56
CA TRP A 169 -3.00 3.15 -3.63
C TRP A 169 -4.26 3.81 -4.19
N ASP A 170 -5.20 3.01 -4.64
CA ASP A 170 -6.55 3.48 -4.88
C ASP A 170 -7.19 3.98 -3.55
N PRO A 171 -7.92 5.10 -3.56
CA PRO A 171 -8.37 5.86 -4.72
C PRO A 171 -7.41 6.97 -5.22
N GLN A 172 -6.27 7.21 -4.58
CA GLN A 172 -5.33 8.28 -4.98
C GLN A 172 -4.72 8.04 -6.37
N SER A 173 -4.57 6.77 -6.78
CA SER A 173 -4.11 6.43 -8.13
C SER A 173 -5.01 7.00 -9.23
N TYR A 174 -6.33 7.04 -9.02
CA TYR A 174 -7.25 7.67 -9.97
C TYR A 174 -7.03 9.19 -10.07
N GLN A 175 -6.69 9.84 -8.96
CA GLN A 175 -6.35 11.27 -8.98
C GLN A 175 -5.05 11.54 -9.72
N ALA A 176 -4.09 10.61 -9.69
CA ALA A 176 -2.84 10.72 -10.43
C ALA A 176 -3.07 10.76 -11.95
N GLU A 177 -4.01 9.97 -12.47
CA GLU A 177 -4.41 10.04 -13.88
C GLU A 177 -5.00 11.40 -14.25
N GLU A 178 -5.83 11.98 -13.39
CA GLU A 178 -6.43 13.32 -13.60
C GLU A 178 -5.37 14.43 -13.59
N GLU A 179 -4.28 14.28 -12.84
CA GLU A 179 -3.14 15.19 -12.86
C GLU A 179 -2.26 15.04 -14.12
N GLY A 180 -2.54 14.05 -14.98
CA GLY A 180 -1.77 13.74 -16.18
C GLY A 180 -0.43 13.06 -15.90
N TRP A 181 -0.30 12.40 -14.73
CA TRP A 181 0.87 11.59 -14.43
C TRP A 181 0.81 10.27 -15.19
N VAL A 182 1.96 9.61 -15.32
CA VAL A 182 2.11 8.35 -16.06
C VAL A 182 2.41 7.24 -15.08
N LYS A 183 1.65 6.14 -15.18
CA LYS A 183 1.90 4.92 -14.39
C LYS A 183 3.16 4.25 -14.90
N ALA A 184 4.22 4.26 -14.09
CA ALA A 184 5.51 3.70 -14.45
C ALA A 184 5.63 2.21 -14.09
N SER A 185 4.91 1.76 -13.08
CA SER A 185 4.83 0.36 -12.67
C SER A 185 3.61 0.16 -11.76
N SER A 186 3.31 -1.09 -11.48
CA SER A 186 2.30 -1.52 -10.49
C SER A 186 2.71 -2.83 -9.85
N GLY A 187 1.94 -3.30 -8.86
CA GLY A 187 2.10 -4.65 -8.35
C GLY A 187 1.96 -5.70 -9.45
N GLU A 188 0.95 -5.58 -10.30
CA GLU A 188 0.75 -6.47 -11.43
C GLU A 188 1.93 -6.43 -12.42
N ALA A 189 2.41 -5.23 -12.77
CA ALA A 189 3.55 -5.07 -13.67
C ALA A 189 4.84 -5.69 -13.12
N SER A 190 5.01 -5.75 -11.80
CA SER A 190 6.16 -6.39 -11.15
C SER A 190 6.05 -7.92 -11.05
N GLY A 191 4.90 -8.50 -11.45
CA GLY A 191 4.65 -9.95 -11.39
C GLY A 191 4.39 -10.49 -9.99
N GLU A 192 4.25 -9.63 -8.98
CA GLU A 192 3.99 -10.00 -7.60
C GLU A 192 2.49 -10.01 -7.30
N THR A 193 2.12 -10.75 -6.27
CA THR A 193 0.75 -10.75 -5.73
C THR A 193 0.75 -10.17 -4.31
N MET A 194 -0.29 -9.40 -3.99
CA MET A 194 -0.42 -8.76 -2.69
C MET A 194 -1.83 -8.98 -2.11
N PRO A 195 -2.08 -10.12 -1.47
CA PRO A 195 -3.30 -10.28 -0.72
C PRO A 195 -3.31 -9.34 0.49
N THR A 196 -4.42 -8.65 0.72
CA THR A 196 -4.71 -8.08 2.03
C THR A 196 -5.45 -9.11 2.88
N VAL A 197 -5.21 -9.07 4.17
CA VAL A 197 -5.66 -10.10 5.08
C VAL A 197 -6.41 -9.51 6.27
N LEU A 198 -7.31 -10.31 6.83
CA LEU A 198 -7.94 -10.03 8.12
C LEU A 198 -6.98 -10.47 9.23
N VAL A 199 -6.75 -9.57 10.15
CA VAL A 199 -5.84 -9.76 11.29
C VAL A 199 -6.61 -9.56 12.58
N ALA A 200 -6.36 -10.41 13.56
CA ALA A 200 -6.90 -10.25 14.92
C ALA A 200 -5.78 -10.18 15.95
N SER A 201 -5.97 -9.38 16.99
CA SER A 201 -5.08 -9.36 18.15
C SER A 201 -5.13 -10.71 18.89
N GLU A 202 -4.07 -11.03 19.62
CA GLU A 202 -4.04 -12.25 20.46
C GLU A 202 -5.15 -12.24 21.53
N GLN A 203 -5.59 -11.07 21.97
CA GLN A 203 -6.63 -10.93 23.00
C GLN A 203 -8.05 -11.11 22.43
N ALA A 204 -8.24 -10.92 21.12
CA ALA A 204 -9.54 -11.04 20.45
C ALA A 204 -9.87 -12.48 20.03
N ILE A 205 -8.91 -13.40 20.13
CA ILE A 205 -9.05 -14.82 19.81
C ILE A 205 -9.14 -15.65 21.09
#